data_c081fe720f3f55df1ca06047be327df0
#
_entry.id   c081fe720f3f55df1ca06047be327df0
#
_cell.length_a   1.000
_cell.length_b   1.000
_cell.length_c   1.000
_cell.angle_alpha   90.00
_cell.angle_beta   90.00
_cell.angle_gamma   90.00
#
_symmetry.space_group_name_H-M   'P 1'
#
loop_
_entity.id
_entity.type
_entity.pdbx_description
1 polymer ?
#
loop_
_entity_poly.entity_id
_entity_poly.type
_entity_poly.pdbx_seq_one_letter_code
_entity_poly.pdbx_strand_id
1 'polypeptide(L)'
;PSDMPGVPRELAEHTLNIDPKFKPVRQFLRRFNEERRKAIGEEVAWLLAAGFIVEVFHPEWLANPVLVLKKNGTWRMCMDYTDLNKACPADPFALPRIDQIIDAMAGCERLSFLDAYSGYHQIKMAVKDQKKTAFITPFGAFSYVSMPFRLKSAHATYQRCVQNCLHNQIGRNVHA
;
A
#
# COMPACT_ATOMS: atom_id res chain seq x y z
N PRO A 1 9.50 -13.66 -2.47
CA PRO A 1 8.11 -13.38 -2.92
C PRO A 1 7.33 -14.65 -3.25
N SER A 2 8.00 -15.70 -3.77
CA SER A 2 7.36 -17.00 -4.08
C SER A 2 6.67 -17.67 -2.88
N ASP A 3 7.11 -17.34 -1.68
CA ASP A 3 6.62 -17.93 -0.43
C ASP A 3 5.48 -17.12 0.24
N MET A 4 4.97 -16.09 -0.46
CA MET A 4 3.85 -15.27 0.00
C MET A 4 2.66 -15.40 -0.95
N PRO A 5 1.71 -16.31 -0.67
CA PRO A 5 0.55 -16.52 -1.55
C PRO A 5 -0.38 -15.31 -1.62
N GLY A 6 -0.25 -14.36 -0.69
CA GLY A 6 -1.14 -13.22 -0.54
C GLY A 6 -2.43 -13.56 0.19
N VAL A 7 -3.23 -12.54 0.43
CA VAL A 7 -4.55 -12.67 1.05
C VAL A 7 -5.58 -12.98 -0.04
N PRO A 8 -6.45 -13.99 0.14
CA PRO A 8 -7.56 -14.24 -0.79
C PRO A 8 -8.46 -13.00 -0.94
N ARG A 9 -8.94 -12.74 -2.17
CA ARG A 9 -9.79 -11.57 -2.45
C ARG A 9 -11.09 -11.54 -1.66
N GLU A 10 -11.63 -12.72 -1.37
CA GLU A 10 -12.84 -12.91 -0.57
C GLU A 10 -12.65 -12.42 0.87
N LEU A 11 -11.43 -12.48 1.37
CA LEU A 11 -11.11 -12.04 2.73
C LEU A 11 -10.80 -10.53 2.79
N ALA A 12 -10.04 -10.02 1.83
CA ALA A 12 -9.74 -8.60 1.73
C ALA A 12 -9.37 -8.18 0.30
N GLU A 13 -9.98 -7.11 -0.15
CA GLU A 13 -9.67 -6.41 -1.39
C GLU A 13 -9.73 -4.90 -1.13
N HIS A 14 -8.81 -4.14 -1.70
CA HIS A 14 -8.81 -2.69 -1.53
C HIS A 14 -9.51 -1.98 -2.67
N THR A 15 -10.48 -1.12 -2.33
CA THR A 15 -11.23 -0.26 -3.26
C THR A 15 -10.96 1.21 -2.97
N LEU A 16 -10.89 2.03 -4.00
CA LEU A 16 -10.59 3.47 -3.86
C LEU A 16 -11.85 4.30 -3.59
N ASN A 17 -13.00 3.86 -4.08
CA ASN A 17 -14.28 4.58 -3.96
C ASN A 17 -14.18 6.07 -4.36
N ILE A 18 -13.53 6.35 -5.51
CA ILE A 18 -13.32 7.72 -5.99
C ILE A 18 -14.66 8.43 -6.19
N ASP A 19 -14.77 9.64 -5.66
CA ASP A 19 -15.92 10.53 -5.91
C ASP A 19 -15.92 10.93 -7.40
N PRO A 20 -17.02 10.64 -8.16
CA PRO A 20 -17.12 10.94 -9.59
C PRO A 20 -16.97 12.44 -9.95
N LYS A 21 -17.12 13.33 -8.98
CA LYS A 21 -16.92 14.77 -9.18
C LYS A 21 -15.47 15.16 -9.41
N PHE A 22 -14.52 14.33 -8.98
CA PHE A 22 -13.11 14.58 -9.19
C PHE A 22 -12.66 14.12 -10.56
N LYS A 23 -12.04 15.02 -11.31
CA LYS A 23 -11.39 14.69 -12.59
C LYS A 23 -10.06 14.00 -12.34
N PRO A 24 -9.70 12.98 -13.14
CA PRO A 24 -8.40 12.36 -13.10
C PRO A 24 -7.27 13.37 -13.28
N VAL A 25 -6.18 13.18 -12.52
CA VAL A 25 -4.98 14.03 -12.60
C VAL A 25 -3.81 13.19 -13.12
N ARG A 26 -3.13 13.72 -14.13
CA ARG A 26 -1.91 13.15 -14.71
C ARG A 26 -0.74 14.06 -14.37
N GLN A 27 0.12 13.64 -13.45
CA GLN A 27 1.34 14.38 -13.14
C GLN A 27 2.37 14.21 -14.27
N PHE A 28 3.12 15.28 -14.56
CA PHE A 28 4.24 15.20 -15.49
C PHE A 28 5.42 14.46 -14.86
N LEU A 29 6.17 13.71 -15.67
CA LEU A 29 7.36 12.99 -15.20
C LEU A 29 8.36 13.98 -14.58
N ARG A 30 8.73 13.72 -13.33
CA ARG A 30 9.79 14.47 -12.63
C ARG A 30 11.16 14.05 -13.17
N ARG A 31 12.08 14.99 -13.17
CA ARG A 31 13.48 14.70 -13.53
C ARG A 31 14.18 14.07 -12.33
N PHE A 32 14.95 13.02 -12.59
CA PHE A 32 15.76 12.33 -11.60
C PHE A 32 17.22 12.32 -12.03
N ASN A 33 18.15 12.49 -11.08
CA ASN A 33 19.55 12.23 -11.31
C ASN A 33 19.80 10.73 -11.53
N GLU A 34 21.00 10.37 -11.98
CA GLU A 34 21.31 8.98 -12.35
C GLU A 34 21.17 8.01 -11.19
N GLU A 35 21.60 8.40 -9.99
CA GLU A 35 21.48 7.57 -8.79
C GLU A 35 20.02 7.22 -8.47
N ARG A 36 19.15 8.24 -8.47
CA ARG A 36 17.71 8.04 -8.23
C ARG A 36 17.04 7.26 -9.34
N ARG A 37 17.46 7.49 -10.58
CA ARG A 37 16.96 6.76 -11.75
C ARG A 37 17.29 5.27 -11.64
N LYS A 38 18.52 4.93 -11.25
CA LYS A 38 18.93 3.55 -10.98
C LYS A 38 18.08 2.93 -9.87
N ALA A 39 17.90 3.61 -8.75
CA ALA A 39 17.08 3.14 -7.63
C ALA A 39 15.61 2.88 -8.05
N ILE A 40 15.03 3.76 -8.89
CA ILE A 40 13.69 3.53 -9.46
C ILE A 40 13.67 2.27 -10.31
N GLY A 41 14.66 2.07 -11.18
CA GLY A 41 14.74 0.90 -12.07
C GLY A 41 14.82 -0.41 -11.28
N GLU A 42 15.66 -0.47 -10.25
CA GLU A 42 15.81 -1.63 -9.38
C GLU A 42 14.50 -1.97 -8.65
N GLU A 43 13.83 -0.96 -8.10
CA GLU A 43 12.54 -1.16 -7.40
C GLU A 43 11.42 -1.59 -8.36
N VAL A 44 11.31 -0.99 -9.54
CA VAL A 44 10.34 -1.38 -10.57
C VAL A 44 10.58 -2.83 -11.01
N ALA A 45 11.83 -3.22 -11.25
CA ALA A 45 12.16 -4.59 -11.62
C ALA A 45 11.76 -5.58 -10.53
N TRP A 46 12.00 -5.25 -9.26
CA TRP A 46 11.61 -6.08 -8.13
C TRP A 46 10.08 -6.19 -8.00
N LEU A 47 9.36 -5.08 -8.10
CA LEU A 47 7.89 -5.06 -8.03
C LEU A 47 7.24 -5.85 -9.17
N LEU A 48 7.79 -5.77 -10.39
CA LEU A 48 7.34 -6.55 -11.55
C LEU A 48 7.59 -8.04 -11.33
N ALA A 49 8.81 -8.43 -10.91
CA ALA A 49 9.16 -9.82 -10.64
C ALA A 49 8.31 -10.43 -9.51
N ALA A 50 7.93 -9.62 -8.52
CA ALA A 50 7.03 -10.02 -7.45
C ALA A 50 5.54 -10.07 -7.86
N GLY A 51 5.18 -9.58 -9.05
CA GLY A 51 3.79 -9.53 -9.52
C GLY A 51 2.93 -8.52 -8.78
N PHE A 52 3.54 -7.49 -8.19
CA PHE A 52 2.80 -6.42 -7.47
C PHE A 52 2.36 -5.29 -8.37
N ILE A 53 3.04 -5.10 -9.50
CA ILE A 53 2.70 -4.11 -10.52
C ILE A 53 2.65 -4.74 -11.90
N VAL A 54 1.97 -4.05 -12.81
CA VAL A 54 1.93 -4.38 -14.25
C VAL A 54 2.13 -3.10 -15.06
N GLU A 55 2.68 -3.25 -16.26
CA GLU A 55 2.77 -2.14 -17.21
C GLU A 55 1.39 -1.71 -17.68
N VAL A 56 1.19 -0.39 -17.85
CA VAL A 56 -0.08 0.18 -18.31
C VAL A 56 0.13 1.22 -19.39
N PHE A 57 -0.84 1.31 -20.30
CA PHE A 57 -0.85 2.26 -21.40
C PHE A 57 -2.01 3.23 -21.20
N HIS A 58 -1.72 4.52 -21.40
CA HIS A 58 -2.70 5.61 -21.36
C HIS A 58 -3.60 5.66 -20.10
N PRO A 59 -3.04 5.58 -18.88
CA PRO A 59 -3.84 5.67 -17.68
C PRO A 59 -4.44 7.08 -17.52
N GLU A 60 -5.64 7.17 -16.96
CA GLU A 60 -6.29 8.45 -16.65
C GLU A 60 -5.65 9.14 -15.43
N TRP A 61 -5.33 8.37 -14.40
CA TRP A 61 -4.59 8.83 -13.22
C TRP A 61 -3.12 8.49 -13.38
N LEU A 62 -2.23 9.44 -13.03
CA LEU A 62 -0.80 9.21 -13.17
C LEU A 62 -0.03 9.97 -12.09
N ALA A 63 0.60 9.21 -11.19
CA ALA A 63 1.41 9.73 -10.10
C ALA A 63 2.92 9.70 -10.42
N ASN A 64 3.73 10.39 -9.63
CA ASN A 64 5.19 10.28 -9.68
C ASN A 64 5.73 9.44 -8.52
N PRO A 65 6.85 8.73 -8.70
CA PRO A 65 7.60 8.18 -7.60
C PRO A 65 8.28 9.29 -6.80
N VAL A 66 8.38 9.07 -5.50
CA VAL A 66 9.14 9.89 -4.55
C VAL A 66 10.16 9.00 -3.87
N LEU A 67 11.42 9.38 -3.93
CA LEU A 67 12.52 8.64 -3.31
C LEU A 67 12.92 9.28 -1.99
N VAL A 68 12.98 8.47 -0.96
CA VAL A 68 13.43 8.86 0.38
C VAL A 68 14.66 8.04 0.75
N LEU A 69 15.74 8.73 1.12
CA LEU A 69 16.94 8.06 1.60
C LEU A 69 16.73 7.56 3.02
N LYS A 70 16.94 6.27 3.24
CA LYS A 70 16.91 5.66 4.57
C LYS A 70 18.20 5.95 5.33
N LYS A 71 18.20 5.82 6.65
CA LYS A 71 19.39 5.99 7.51
C LYS A 71 20.56 5.06 7.14
N ASN A 72 20.26 3.91 6.57
CA ASN A 72 21.27 2.93 6.10
C ASN A 72 21.80 3.22 4.68
N GLY A 73 21.50 4.37 4.08
CA GLY A 73 21.96 4.76 2.76
C GLY A 73 21.19 4.12 1.58
N THR A 74 20.16 3.33 1.82
CA THR A 74 19.34 2.76 0.76
C THR A 74 18.15 3.67 0.44
N TRP A 75 17.72 3.67 -0.84
CA TRP A 75 16.54 4.39 -1.28
C TRP A 75 15.26 3.61 -0.98
N ARG A 76 14.22 4.33 -0.59
CA ARG A 76 12.84 3.82 -0.53
C ARG A 76 12.01 4.56 -1.56
N MET A 77 11.39 3.85 -2.48
CA MET A 77 10.45 4.42 -3.43
C MET A 77 9.03 4.42 -2.84
N CYS A 78 8.36 5.55 -2.92
CA CYS A 78 6.95 5.72 -2.57
C CYS A 78 6.25 6.42 -3.74
N MET A 79 4.91 6.32 -3.82
CA MET A 79 4.14 7.03 -4.85
C MET A 79 3.49 8.29 -4.28
N ASP A 80 3.48 9.36 -5.07
CA ASP A 80 2.80 10.61 -4.74
C ASP A 80 1.32 10.52 -5.12
N TYR A 81 0.55 9.85 -4.27
CA TYR A 81 -0.91 9.73 -4.45
C TYR A 81 -1.71 10.90 -3.89
N THR A 82 -1.09 12.08 -3.71
CA THR A 82 -1.78 13.24 -3.13
C THR A 82 -3.07 13.58 -3.85
N ASP A 83 -3.05 13.63 -5.19
CA ASP A 83 -4.24 13.97 -5.98
C ASP A 83 -5.28 12.86 -5.97
N LEU A 84 -4.85 11.62 -6.09
CA LEU A 84 -5.73 10.46 -5.98
C LEU A 84 -6.40 10.40 -4.60
N ASN A 85 -5.65 10.63 -3.54
CA ASN A 85 -6.16 10.62 -2.16
C ASN A 85 -7.17 11.73 -1.88
N LYS A 86 -7.07 12.90 -2.55
CA LYS A 86 -8.08 13.97 -2.46
C LYS A 86 -9.43 13.52 -3.01
N ALA A 87 -9.41 12.68 -4.06
CA ALA A 87 -10.61 12.18 -4.71
C ALA A 87 -11.24 10.98 -3.96
N CYS A 88 -10.52 10.36 -3.03
CA CYS A 88 -11.00 9.23 -2.25
C CYS A 88 -11.62 9.70 -0.93
N PRO A 89 -12.79 9.17 -0.51
CA PRO A 89 -13.34 9.40 0.81
C PRO A 89 -12.43 8.80 1.89
N ALA A 90 -12.51 9.32 3.10
CA ALA A 90 -11.89 8.67 4.25
C ALA A 90 -12.74 7.44 4.65
N ASP A 91 -12.08 6.32 4.91
CA ASP A 91 -12.74 5.17 5.52
C ASP A 91 -12.98 5.47 7.01
N PRO A 92 -14.22 5.41 7.51
CA PRO A 92 -14.53 5.70 8.91
C PRO A 92 -14.12 4.58 9.88
N PHE A 93 -13.49 3.51 9.37
CA PHE A 93 -13.05 2.39 10.21
C PHE A 93 -12.07 2.88 11.28
N ALA A 94 -12.45 2.71 12.53
CA ALA A 94 -11.63 3.14 13.66
C ALA A 94 -10.37 2.28 13.76
N LEU A 95 -9.21 2.94 13.75
CA LEU A 95 -7.95 2.26 14.07
C LEU A 95 -7.83 2.10 15.59
N PRO A 96 -7.28 0.99 16.07
CA PRO A 96 -7.03 0.81 17.51
C PRO A 96 -6.13 1.94 18.03
N ARG A 97 -6.44 2.46 19.20
CA ARG A 97 -5.57 3.43 19.87
C ARG A 97 -4.45 2.69 20.58
N ILE A 98 -3.23 3.16 20.42
CA ILE A 98 -2.03 2.56 21.04
C ILE A 98 -2.22 2.40 22.55
N ASP A 99 -2.78 3.41 23.22
CA ASP A 99 -3.03 3.38 24.67
C ASP A 99 -3.95 2.20 25.05
N GLN A 100 -5.02 1.96 24.26
CA GLN A 100 -5.94 0.85 24.51
C GLN A 100 -5.28 -0.52 24.31
N ILE A 101 -4.35 -0.63 23.35
CA ILE A 101 -3.56 -1.87 23.13
C ILE A 101 -2.63 -2.09 24.32
N ILE A 102 -1.94 -1.05 24.79
CA ILE A 102 -1.04 -1.12 25.95
C ILE A 102 -1.81 -1.53 27.21
N ASP A 103 -2.96 -0.90 27.46
CA ASP A 103 -3.81 -1.23 28.61
C ASP A 103 -4.31 -2.68 28.56
N ALA A 104 -4.68 -3.17 27.38
CA ALA A 104 -5.12 -4.54 27.18
C ALA A 104 -4.01 -5.59 27.38
N MET A 105 -2.74 -5.19 27.25
CA MET A 105 -1.57 -6.04 27.51
C MET A 105 -1.08 -5.94 28.97
N ALA A 106 -1.65 -5.07 29.79
CA ALA A 106 -1.25 -4.92 31.17
C ALA A 106 -1.44 -6.24 31.95
N GLY A 107 -0.41 -6.64 32.66
CA GLY A 107 -0.41 -7.90 33.42
C GLY A 107 0.08 -9.13 32.64
N CYS A 108 0.41 -9.02 31.37
CA CYS A 108 1.04 -10.09 30.61
C CYS A 108 2.53 -10.21 30.99
N GLU A 109 2.98 -11.38 31.39
CA GLU A 109 4.39 -11.62 31.75
C GLU A 109 5.32 -11.65 30.52
N ARG A 110 4.79 -12.00 29.36
CA ARG A 110 5.55 -12.08 28.10
C ARG A 110 4.74 -11.52 26.96
N LEU A 111 5.40 -10.78 26.09
CA LEU A 111 4.82 -10.21 24.86
C LEU A 111 5.68 -10.64 23.67
N SER A 112 5.01 -11.01 22.58
CA SER A 112 5.62 -11.22 21.27
C SER A 112 5.08 -10.21 20.27
N PHE A 113 5.99 -9.55 19.55
CA PHE A 113 5.62 -8.58 18.52
C PHE A 113 5.79 -9.24 17.15
N LEU A 114 4.72 -9.21 16.36
CA LEU A 114 4.71 -9.77 15.02
C LEU A 114 4.55 -8.62 14.02
N ASP A 115 5.45 -8.56 13.03
CA ASP A 115 5.35 -7.63 11.90
C ASP A 115 5.08 -8.39 10.62
N ALA A 116 4.04 -8.00 9.90
CA ALA A 116 3.67 -8.66 8.65
C ALA A 116 4.58 -8.19 7.52
N TYR A 117 5.45 -9.08 7.04
CA TYR A 117 6.33 -8.79 5.92
C TYR A 117 5.53 -8.38 4.67
N SER A 118 5.79 -7.18 4.16
CA SER A 118 5.10 -6.59 3.00
C SER A 118 3.56 -6.68 3.10
N GLY A 119 3.00 -6.53 4.31
CA GLY A 119 1.59 -6.83 4.60
C GLY A 119 0.60 -6.16 3.66
N TYR A 120 0.84 -4.92 3.24
CA TYR A 120 -0.03 -4.23 2.28
C TYR A 120 -0.02 -4.87 0.90
N HIS A 121 1.14 -5.29 0.40
CA HIS A 121 1.25 -5.94 -0.90
C HIS A 121 0.59 -7.32 -0.96
N GLN A 122 0.26 -7.91 0.19
CA GLN A 122 -0.48 -9.18 0.23
C GLN A 122 -1.97 -9.00 -0.07
N ILE A 123 -2.51 -7.78 0.09
CA ILE A 123 -3.89 -7.45 -0.26
C ILE A 123 -3.95 -7.00 -1.72
N LYS A 124 -4.91 -7.51 -2.48
CA LYS A 124 -5.08 -7.13 -3.89
C LYS A 124 -5.92 -5.87 -4.03
N MET A 125 -5.60 -5.07 -5.05
CA MET A 125 -6.45 -3.97 -5.49
C MET A 125 -7.67 -4.52 -6.24
N ALA A 126 -8.82 -3.89 -6.06
CA ALA A 126 -9.99 -4.14 -6.90
C ALA A 126 -9.63 -3.91 -8.37
N VAL A 127 -10.00 -4.84 -9.24
CA VAL A 127 -9.62 -4.81 -10.66
C VAL A 127 -9.97 -3.48 -11.33
N LYS A 128 -11.16 -2.93 -11.01
CA LYS A 128 -11.63 -1.62 -11.49
C LYS A 128 -10.77 -0.42 -11.05
N ASP A 129 -9.98 -0.58 -9.99
CA ASP A 129 -9.19 0.49 -9.38
C ASP A 129 -7.68 0.35 -9.64
N GLN A 130 -7.21 -0.79 -10.14
CA GLN A 130 -5.78 -1.03 -10.41
C GLN A 130 -5.16 0.07 -11.27
N LYS A 131 -5.77 0.37 -12.43
CA LYS A 131 -5.26 1.40 -13.37
C LYS A 131 -5.25 2.81 -12.78
N LYS A 132 -6.04 3.07 -11.72
CA LYS A 132 -6.07 4.38 -11.06
C LYS A 132 -4.85 4.61 -10.15
N THR A 133 -4.15 3.53 -9.77
CA THR A 133 -2.88 3.59 -9.03
C THR A 133 -1.67 3.77 -9.92
N ALA A 134 -1.86 4.14 -11.19
CA ALA A 134 -0.77 4.24 -12.15
C ALA A 134 0.25 5.33 -11.76
N PHE A 135 1.50 5.03 -12.01
CA PHE A 135 2.62 5.94 -11.81
C PHE A 135 3.58 5.91 -12.99
N ILE A 136 4.22 7.06 -13.25
CA ILE A 136 5.14 7.22 -14.38
C ILE A 136 6.59 7.22 -13.88
N THR A 137 7.43 6.50 -14.60
CA THR A 137 8.87 6.42 -14.35
C THR A 137 9.65 6.69 -15.64
N PRO A 138 10.98 6.87 -15.59
CA PRO A 138 11.81 6.94 -16.79
C PRO A 138 11.77 5.67 -17.66
N PHE A 139 11.21 4.56 -17.13
CA PHE A 139 11.16 3.25 -17.78
C PHE A 139 9.76 2.87 -18.30
N GLY A 140 8.75 3.71 -18.09
CA GLY A 140 7.38 3.47 -18.48
C GLY A 140 6.38 3.79 -17.39
N ALA A 141 5.11 3.50 -17.67
CA ALA A 141 4.02 3.65 -16.73
C ALA A 141 3.57 2.27 -16.21
N PHE A 142 3.35 2.18 -14.91
CA PHE A 142 2.98 0.96 -14.21
C PHE A 142 1.80 1.22 -13.28
N SER A 143 1.00 0.20 -12.99
CA SER A 143 -0.05 0.26 -11.97
C SER A 143 0.06 -0.89 -11.00
N TYR A 144 -0.42 -0.68 -9.77
CA TYR A 144 -0.44 -1.71 -8.75
C TYR A 144 -1.61 -2.66 -8.93
N VAL A 145 -1.33 -3.94 -8.89
CA VAL A 145 -2.32 -5.03 -8.75
C VAL A 145 -2.49 -5.45 -7.29
N SER A 146 -1.49 -5.15 -6.46
CA SER A 146 -1.53 -5.28 -5.01
C SER A 146 -1.64 -3.90 -4.36
N MET A 147 -2.15 -3.82 -3.14
CA MET A 147 -2.37 -2.55 -2.45
C MET A 147 -1.03 -1.85 -2.14
N PRO A 148 -0.75 -0.68 -2.70
CA PRO A 148 0.48 0.06 -2.41
C PRO A 148 0.38 0.83 -1.09
N PHE A 149 1.53 1.26 -0.59
CA PHE A 149 1.61 2.24 0.49
C PHE A 149 1.08 3.61 0.04
N ARG A 150 0.71 4.45 1.02
CA ARG A 150 0.25 5.84 0.84
C ARG A 150 -1.12 6.05 0.22
N LEU A 151 -1.91 5.02 0.00
CA LEU A 151 -3.33 5.20 -0.27
C LEU A 151 -4.07 5.56 1.02
N LYS A 152 -5.01 6.52 0.94
CA LYS A 152 -5.70 7.13 2.08
C LYS A 152 -6.37 6.12 3.02
N SER A 153 -7.03 5.11 2.48
CA SER A 153 -7.78 4.11 3.26
C SER A 153 -7.07 2.75 3.34
N ALA A 154 -5.79 2.65 2.95
CA ALA A 154 -5.04 1.39 2.97
C ALA A 154 -4.92 0.83 4.39
N HIS A 155 -4.67 1.69 5.38
CA HIS A 155 -4.60 1.28 6.79
C HIS A 155 -5.89 0.63 7.27
N ALA A 156 -7.05 1.23 6.96
CA ALA A 156 -8.35 0.70 7.34
C ALA A 156 -8.62 -0.66 6.70
N THR A 157 -8.29 -0.82 5.41
CA THR A 157 -8.41 -2.11 4.72
C THR A 157 -7.52 -3.17 5.34
N TYR A 158 -6.26 -2.83 5.63
CA TYR A 158 -5.32 -3.74 6.27
C TYR A 158 -5.77 -4.15 7.68
N GLN A 159 -6.18 -3.20 8.50
CA GLN A 159 -6.66 -3.47 9.85
C GLN A 159 -7.92 -4.34 9.86
N ARG A 160 -8.85 -4.08 8.94
CA ARG A 160 -10.03 -4.93 8.75
C ARG A 160 -9.67 -6.35 8.33
N CYS A 161 -8.66 -6.51 7.48
CA CYS A 161 -8.12 -7.81 7.09
C CYS A 161 -7.54 -8.55 8.31
N VAL A 162 -6.71 -7.90 9.11
CA VAL A 162 -6.12 -8.48 10.33
C VAL A 162 -7.21 -8.90 11.31
N GLN A 163 -8.21 -8.05 11.53
CA GLN A 163 -9.34 -8.38 12.41
C GLN A 163 -10.14 -9.58 11.92
N ASN A 164 -10.37 -9.69 10.61
CA ASN A 164 -11.07 -10.83 10.03
C ASN A 164 -10.24 -12.12 10.15
N CYS A 165 -8.93 -12.05 9.91
CA CYS A 165 -8.03 -13.20 10.04
C CYS A 165 -7.93 -13.72 11.49
N LEU A 166 -7.90 -12.79 12.44
CA LEU A 166 -7.61 -13.09 13.84
C LEU A 166 -8.84 -12.97 14.77
N HIS A 167 -10.05 -12.89 14.21
CA HIS A 167 -11.28 -12.60 14.96
C HIS A 167 -11.49 -13.51 16.19
N ASN A 168 -11.10 -14.78 16.12
CA ASN A 168 -11.19 -15.73 17.23
C ASN A 168 -10.11 -15.57 18.29
N GLN A 169 -9.06 -14.80 18.02
CA GLN A 169 -7.87 -14.63 18.85
C GLN A 169 -7.79 -13.24 19.47
N ILE A 170 -8.40 -12.24 18.80
CA ILE A 170 -8.39 -10.84 19.28
C ILE A 170 -9.12 -10.77 20.64
N GLY A 171 -8.49 -10.08 21.59
CA GLY A 171 -8.99 -9.94 22.96
C GLY A 171 -8.76 -11.16 23.87
N ARG A 172 -8.12 -12.23 23.35
CA ARG A 172 -7.71 -13.40 24.15
C ARG A 172 -6.20 -13.46 24.29
N ASN A 173 -5.49 -13.66 23.20
CA ASN A 173 -4.03 -13.80 23.15
C ASN A 173 -3.37 -12.99 22.02
N VAL A 174 -4.15 -12.22 21.26
CA VAL A 174 -3.69 -11.31 20.22
C VAL A 174 -4.35 -9.95 20.41
N HIS A 175 -3.56 -8.89 20.24
CA HIS A 175 -4.01 -7.50 20.17
C HIS A 175 -3.44 -6.88 18.88
N ALA A 176 -4.29 -6.30 18.04
CA ALA A 176 -3.94 -5.77 16.71
C ALA A 176 -4.78 -4.54 16.37
#